data_2b870d47839e6489e1187435a1f07c95
#
_entry.id   2b870d47839e6489e1187435a1f07c95
#
_cell.length_a   1.000
_cell.length_b   1.000
_cell.length_c   1.000
_cell.angle_alpha   90.00
_cell.angle_beta   90.00
_cell.angle_gamma   90.00
#
_symmetry.space_group_name_H-M   'P 1'
#
loop_
_entity.id
_entity.type
_entity.pdbx_description
1 polymer ?
#
loop_
_entity_poly.entity_id
_entity_poly.type
_entity_poly.pdbx_seq_one_letter_code
_entity_poly.pdbx_strand_id
1 'polypeptide(L)'
;MGQEIADNRFSEEDFIAFSERLKRETVLLGEWLRDGAFPRSDHVGGFELEAWLVDEAAEPAPINDRCLEKINSPLVVPELAKFNLELNGHPVTLAGDALSCLANDLKRTWSSCNALADEHGARLAMIGILPTVTEDHLNPQNMSPLKRYKALDEQLFKLRGGKPLSMDIEGRERLSFVHEDVMLESATTSFQIHLKVDVDKAVRFYNAAKLLSAPMVALSANSPYLFGVDLWDETRIPLFEQAVYVGQSELTKRVTFGVRYLEHSIMELFEANCERYPVLLPRLMDEPEERFAHLRLHNGTIWRWNRPLVGFNDQGVPHLRIEHRVVPAGPTVDDCMANAAFYFGAVHALAAMEDPPEGHLPYEQARDNFYNAARLGLHAEVQWLDGRRGGLGVLCEELLYGLARQGLEALGIEPSEIERWLGIVERRLNSGQTGAVWQRGWVAAHGRDMRGLTEAYLERQASGRPVHEWGI
;
A
#
# COMPACT_ATOMS: atom_id res chain seq x y z
N MET A 1 -11.02 -4.79 -3.39
CA MET A 1 -10.45 -5.65 -2.36
C MET A 1 -11.32 -6.80 -1.94
N GLY A 2 -10.93 -7.66 -1.00
CA GLY A 2 -11.44 -8.98 -0.67
C GLY A 2 -12.96 -9.14 -0.71
N GLN A 3 -13.44 -10.22 -1.30
CA GLN A 3 -14.86 -10.56 -1.35
C GLN A 3 -15.42 -10.79 0.06
N GLU A 4 -16.66 -10.32 0.33
CA GLU A 4 -17.40 -10.63 1.56
C GLU A 4 -17.71 -12.13 1.63
N ILE A 5 -17.77 -12.70 2.82
CA ILE A 5 -18.03 -14.11 3.06
C ILE A 5 -19.38 -14.34 3.76
N ALA A 6 -20.04 -15.46 3.43
CA ALA A 6 -21.36 -15.75 3.99
C ALA A 6 -21.30 -16.21 5.45
N ASP A 7 -20.24 -16.89 5.86
CA ASP A 7 -20.00 -17.44 7.19
C ASP A 7 -18.61 -17.12 7.71
N ASN A 8 -18.48 -17.01 9.04
CA ASN A 8 -17.19 -16.82 9.73
C ASN A 8 -16.71 -18.09 10.46
N ARG A 9 -17.48 -19.19 10.41
CA ARG A 9 -17.09 -20.49 10.99
C ARG A 9 -16.77 -21.46 9.88
N PHE A 10 -15.64 -22.15 10.01
CA PHE A 10 -15.13 -23.07 9.04
C PHE A 10 -14.84 -24.42 9.67
N SER A 11 -15.21 -25.50 8.99
CA SER A 11 -14.87 -26.88 9.35
C SER A 11 -13.50 -27.27 8.78
N GLU A 12 -12.94 -28.38 9.24
CA GLU A 12 -11.71 -28.94 8.68
C GLU A 12 -11.91 -29.35 7.21
N GLU A 13 -13.11 -29.80 6.85
CA GLU A 13 -13.48 -30.15 5.48
C GLU A 13 -13.44 -28.94 4.53
N ASP A 14 -13.84 -27.74 5.03
CA ASP A 14 -13.74 -26.49 4.24
C ASP A 14 -12.27 -26.15 3.93
N PHE A 15 -11.38 -26.31 4.89
CA PHE A 15 -9.94 -26.09 4.67
C PHE A 15 -9.35 -27.07 3.67
N ILE A 16 -9.73 -28.36 3.73
CA ILE A 16 -9.27 -29.39 2.79
C ILE A 16 -9.78 -29.06 1.39
N ALA A 17 -11.09 -28.87 1.23
CA ALA A 17 -11.70 -28.59 -0.06
C ALA A 17 -11.17 -27.30 -0.72
N PHE A 18 -11.01 -26.25 0.08
CA PHE A 18 -10.42 -24.98 -0.39
C PHE A 18 -8.97 -25.19 -0.86
N SER A 19 -8.16 -25.92 -0.09
CA SER A 19 -6.77 -26.17 -0.43
C SER A 19 -6.62 -26.98 -1.72
N GLU A 20 -7.50 -27.94 -1.97
CA GLU A 20 -7.53 -28.69 -3.21
C GLU A 20 -7.90 -27.79 -4.40
N ARG A 21 -8.89 -26.93 -4.21
CA ARG A 21 -9.31 -25.96 -5.23
C ARG A 21 -8.19 -24.97 -5.55
N LEU A 22 -7.56 -24.40 -4.50
CA LEU A 22 -6.42 -23.51 -4.61
C LEU A 22 -5.28 -24.13 -5.42
N LYS A 23 -4.94 -25.41 -5.15
CA LYS A 23 -3.90 -26.13 -5.89
C LYS A 23 -4.24 -26.25 -7.38
N ARG A 24 -5.48 -26.63 -7.72
CA ARG A 24 -5.91 -26.75 -9.12
C ARG A 24 -5.86 -25.40 -9.84
N GLU A 25 -6.38 -24.34 -9.20
CA GLU A 25 -6.33 -22.99 -9.78
C GLU A 25 -4.88 -22.48 -9.92
N THR A 26 -3.97 -22.84 -9.00
CA THR A 26 -2.55 -22.49 -9.10
C THR A 26 -1.87 -23.19 -10.29
N VAL A 27 -2.16 -24.47 -10.52
CA VAL A 27 -1.67 -25.21 -11.68
C VAL A 27 -2.21 -24.61 -12.98
N LEU A 28 -3.52 -24.36 -13.03
CA LEU A 28 -4.19 -23.77 -14.19
C LEU A 28 -3.62 -22.37 -14.52
N LEU A 29 -3.35 -21.53 -13.51
CA LEU A 29 -2.70 -20.23 -13.73
C LEU A 29 -1.32 -20.41 -14.38
N GLY A 30 -0.53 -21.39 -13.92
CA GLY A 30 0.77 -21.70 -14.52
C GLY A 30 0.65 -22.15 -15.99
N GLU A 31 -0.38 -22.89 -16.35
CA GLU A 31 -0.69 -23.25 -17.73
C GLU A 31 -1.05 -22.01 -18.55
N TRP A 32 -1.96 -21.19 -18.07
CA TRP A 32 -2.38 -19.96 -18.75
C TRP A 32 -1.23 -18.98 -19.01
N LEU A 33 -0.30 -18.85 -18.05
CA LEU A 33 0.88 -18.00 -18.22
C LEU A 33 1.84 -18.54 -19.29
N ARG A 34 2.00 -19.87 -19.39
CA ARG A 34 2.84 -20.52 -20.42
C ARG A 34 2.20 -20.49 -21.80
N ASP A 35 0.91 -20.72 -21.87
CA ASP A 35 0.18 -20.87 -23.13
C ASP A 35 -0.26 -19.53 -23.74
N GLY A 36 0.07 -18.41 -23.09
CA GLY A 36 -0.20 -17.07 -23.61
C GLY A 36 -1.67 -16.66 -23.52
N ALA A 37 -2.41 -17.18 -22.54
CA ALA A 37 -3.82 -16.82 -22.31
C ALA A 37 -4.01 -15.37 -21.82
N PHE A 38 -2.95 -14.74 -21.35
CA PHE A 38 -2.94 -13.33 -20.98
C PHE A 38 -2.54 -12.48 -22.21
N PRO A 39 -3.45 -11.69 -22.75
CA PRO A 39 -3.14 -10.89 -23.93
C PRO A 39 -2.14 -9.78 -23.57
N ARG A 40 -1.29 -9.44 -24.53
CA ARG A 40 -0.51 -8.20 -24.43
C ARG A 40 -1.44 -7.00 -24.40
N SER A 41 -1.07 -6.01 -23.64
CA SER A 41 -1.92 -4.84 -23.47
C SER A 41 -1.08 -3.61 -23.18
N ASP A 42 -1.70 -2.46 -23.40
CA ASP A 42 -1.15 -1.19 -22.96
C ASP A 42 -0.91 -1.20 -21.46
N HIS A 43 0.08 -0.44 -21.01
CA HIS A 43 0.32 -0.21 -19.62
C HIS A 43 -0.82 0.60 -19.00
N VAL A 44 -1.46 0.07 -17.98
CA VAL A 44 -2.58 0.69 -17.29
C VAL A 44 -2.20 0.94 -15.86
N GLY A 45 -2.37 2.17 -15.41
CA GLY A 45 -2.21 2.58 -14.02
C GLY A 45 -3.54 2.69 -13.29
N GLY A 46 -3.51 2.50 -11.99
CA GLY A 46 -4.64 2.70 -11.08
C GLY A 46 -4.14 2.89 -9.66
N PHE A 47 -5.05 3.09 -8.73
CA PHE A 47 -4.73 3.26 -7.31
C PHE A 47 -5.86 2.78 -6.41
N GLU A 48 -5.51 2.54 -5.15
CA GLU A 48 -6.39 2.44 -3.99
C GLU A 48 -5.86 3.40 -2.94
N LEU A 49 -6.73 4.24 -2.35
CA LEU A 49 -6.39 5.16 -1.27
C LEU A 49 -7.20 4.80 -0.03
N GLU A 50 -6.54 4.50 1.06
CA GLU A 50 -7.15 4.36 2.38
C GLU A 50 -7.13 5.70 3.11
N ALA A 51 -8.23 6.06 3.75
CA ALA A 51 -8.39 7.33 4.45
C ALA A 51 -9.02 7.14 5.82
N TRP A 52 -8.66 8.00 6.76
CA TRP A 52 -9.28 8.08 8.08
C TRP A 52 -10.51 8.96 8.05
N LEU A 53 -11.51 8.59 8.82
CA LEU A 53 -12.61 9.46 9.26
C LEU A 53 -12.23 10.04 10.63
N VAL A 54 -12.27 11.35 10.74
CA VAL A 54 -11.79 12.09 11.92
C VAL A 54 -12.89 13.06 12.37
N ASP A 55 -13.23 13.04 13.65
CA ASP A 55 -14.27 13.89 14.24
C ASP A 55 -13.78 15.32 14.56
N GLU A 56 -14.65 16.13 15.16
CA GLU A 56 -14.33 17.53 15.57
C GLU A 56 -13.26 17.60 16.69
N ALA A 57 -13.05 16.51 17.44
CA ALA A 57 -11.99 16.41 18.44
C ALA A 57 -10.64 15.97 17.83
N ALA A 58 -10.59 15.83 16.50
CA ALA A 58 -9.48 15.28 15.75
C ALA A 58 -9.15 13.81 16.10
N GLU A 59 -10.13 13.06 16.57
CA GLU A 59 -10.03 11.64 16.92
C GLU A 59 -10.68 10.73 15.86
N PRO A 60 -10.34 9.42 15.80
CA PRO A 60 -10.98 8.49 14.87
C PRO A 60 -12.50 8.45 15.01
N ALA A 61 -13.24 8.70 13.94
CA ALA A 61 -14.71 8.70 13.89
C ALA A 61 -15.27 7.40 13.30
N PRO A 62 -15.84 6.47 14.08
CA PRO A 62 -16.29 5.16 13.59
C PRO A 62 -17.65 5.22 12.88
N ILE A 63 -17.71 5.90 11.73
CA ILE A 63 -18.95 6.22 10.99
C ILE A 63 -18.95 5.82 9.51
N ASN A 64 -18.03 4.93 9.07
CA ASN A 64 -17.94 4.57 7.66
C ASN A 64 -19.25 3.98 7.11
N ASP A 65 -20.01 3.24 7.90
CA ASP A 65 -21.32 2.72 7.54
C ASP A 65 -22.29 3.82 7.11
N ARG A 66 -22.37 4.92 7.88
CA ARG A 66 -23.21 6.07 7.57
C ARG A 66 -22.79 6.79 6.28
N CYS A 67 -21.49 6.89 6.03
CA CYS A 67 -20.96 7.45 4.80
C CYS A 67 -21.28 6.54 3.60
N LEU A 68 -21.09 5.22 3.74
CA LEU A 68 -21.30 4.25 2.68
C LEU A 68 -22.76 4.08 2.28
N GLU A 69 -23.70 4.19 3.23
CA GLU A 69 -25.14 4.17 2.93
C GLU A 69 -25.55 5.24 1.92
N LYS A 70 -24.90 6.40 1.93
CA LYS A 70 -25.24 7.54 1.07
C LYS A 70 -24.40 7.61 -0.22
N ILE A 71 -23.18 7.11 -0.20
CA ILE A 71 -22.22 7.35 -1.27
C ILE A 71 -22.56 6.62 -2.57
N ASN A 72 -23.28 5.52 -2.51
CA ASN A 72 -23.75 4.71 -3.63
C ASN A 72 -22.75 4.61 -4.80
N SER A 73 -21.47 4.41 -4.49
CA SER A 73 -20.37 4.27 -5.45
C SER A 73 -19.63 2.97 -5.22
N PRO A 74 -19.41 2.13 -6.25
CA PRO A 74 -18.61 0.92 -6.12
C PRO A 74 -17.12 1.20 -5.90
N LEU A 75 -16.69 2.45 -6.07
CA LEU A 75 -15.31 2.87 -5.86
C LEU A 75 -14.99 3.18 -4.40
N VAL A 76 -15.98 3.28 -3.53
CA VAL A 76 -15.77 3.55 -2.10
C VAL A 76 -16.26 2.35 -1.31
N VAL A 77 -15.36 1.74 -0.57
CA VAL A 77 -15.65 0.51 0.18
C VAL A 77 -15.21 0.63 1.64
N PRO A 78 -15.80 -0.20 2.53
CA PRO A 78 -15.39 -0.21 3.93
C PRO A 78 -14.03 -0.86 4.09
N GLU A 79 -13.23 -0.32 5.01
CA GLU A 79 -12.01 -0.94 5.52
C GLU A 79 -12.24 -1.68 6.84
N LEU A 80 -11.19 -2.30 7.39
CA LEU A 80 -11.23 -3.11 8.61
C LEU A 80 -11.87 -2.34 9.77
N ALA A 81 -11.49 -1.07 9.96
CA ALA A 81 -12.10 -0.25 11.00
C ALA A 81 -13.21 0.64 10.45
N LYS A 82 -14.24 0.90 11.30
CA LYS A 82 -15.33 1.82 11.02
C LYS A 82 -14.91 3.28 10.84
N PHE A 83 -13.69 3.61 11.22
CA PHE A 83 -13.08 4.92 11.03
C PHE A 83 -12.17 5.00 9.80
N ASN A 84 -12.17 3.97 8.93
CA ASN A 84 -11.45 3.97 7.67
C ASN A 84 -12.40 3.77 6.49
N LEU A 85 -12.04 4.37 5.36
CA LEU A 85 -12.63 4.16 4.03
C LEU A 85 -11.53 3.88 3.02
N GLU A 86 -11.83 3.04 2.03
CA GLU A 86 -10.99 2.86 0.86
C GLU A 86 -11.65 3.50 -0.36
N LEU A 87 -10.89 4.32 -1.07
CA LEU A 87 -11.26 5.00 -2.30
C LEU A 87 -10.48 4.39 -3.47
N ASN A 88 -11.17 3.76 -4.39
CA ASN A 88 -10.61 3.17 -5.59
C ASN A 88 -10.69 4.13 -6.77
N GLY A 89 -9.68 4.09 -7.67
CA GLY A 89 -9.68 4.83 -8.92
C GLY A 89 -10.05 3.97 -10.11
N HIS A 90 -10.60 4.59 -11.16
CA HIS A 90 -10.74 3.93 -12.44
C HIS A 90 -9.36 3.70 -13.06
N PRO A 91 -9.08 2.51 -13.63
CA PRO A 91 -7.82 2.26 -14.31
C PRO A 91 -7.73 3.09 -15.60
N VAL A 92 -6.54 3.67 -15.86
CA VAL A 92 -6.28 4.54 -17.01
C VAL A 92 -5.07 4.04 -17.77
N THR A 93 -5.12 4.01 -19.10
CA THR A 93 -3.94 3.75 -19.95
C THR A 93 -2.91 4.87 -19.72
N LEU A 94 -1.68 4.50 -19.39
CA LEU A 94 -0.60 5.43 -19.06
C LEU A 94 -0.05 6.10 -20.34
N ALA A 95 -0.75 7.10 -20.85
CA ALA A 95 -0.37 7.93 -21.99
C ALA A 95 -1.09 9.28 -21.91
N GLY A 96 -0.61 10.29 -22.63
CA GLY A 96 -1.24 11.60 -22.71
C GLY A 96 -1.36 12.27 -21.33
N ASP A 97 -2.57 12.60 -20.93
CA ASP A 97 -2.94 13.26 -19.67
C ASP A 97 -3.36 12.28 -18.53
N ALA A 98 -2.95 11.03 -18.63
CA ALA A 98 -3.36 9.96 -17.71
C ALA A 98 -3.19 10.31 -16.21
N LEU A 99 -2.10 11.00 -15.85
CA LEU A 99 -1.84 11.37 -14.45
C LEU A 99 -2.85 12.39 -13.93
N SER A 100 -3.20 13.39 -14.75
CA SER A 100 -4.30 14.32 -14.41
C SER A 100 -5.66 13.65 -14.40
N CYS A 101 -5.91 12.66 -15.26
CA CYS A 101 -7.13 11.86 -15.22
C CYS A 101 -7.28 11.12 -13.88
N LEU A 102 -6.22 10.42 -13.43
CA LEU A 102 -6.19 9.74 -12.12
C LEU A 102 -6.37 10.74 -10.96
N ALA A 103 -5.66 11.88 -11.00
CA ALA A 103 -5.78 12.93 -9.99
C ALA A 103 -7.20 13.50 -9.89
N ASN A 104 -7.83 13.77 -11.03
CA ASN A 104 -9.19 14.31 -11.06
C ASN A 104 -10.23 13.28 -10.58
N ASP A 105 -10.02 12.00 -10.89
CA ASP A 105 -10.86 10.92 -10.38
C ASP A 105 -10.80 10.85 -8.86
N LEU A 106 -9.59 10.83 -8.29
CA LEU A 106 -9.40 10.84 -6.85
C LEU A 106 -9.97 12.12 -6.19
N LYS A 107 -9.74 13.30 -6.78
CA LYS A 107 -10.28 14.58 -6.25
C LYS A 107 -11.81 14.57 -6.18
N ARG A 108 -12.48 14.02 -7.19
CA ARG A 108 -13.94 13.91 -7.19
C ARG A 108 -14.44 12.98 -6.08
N THR A 109 -13.87 11.78 -5.99
CA THR A 109 -14.25 10.79 -4.97
C THR A 109 -13.96 11.32 -3.57
N TRP A 110 -12.76 11.91 -3.37
CA TRP A 110 -12.37 12.55 -2.12
C TRP A 110 -13.35 13.64 -1.68
N SER A 111 -13.69 14.57 -2.59
CA SER A 111 -14.60 15.67 -2.28
C SER A 111 -15.99 15.16 -1.90
N SER A 112 -16.49 14.13 -2.62
CA SER A 112 -17.79 13.53 -2.32
C SER A 112 -17.80 12.83 -0.97
N CYS A 113 -16.76 12.06 -0.64
CA CYS A 113 -16.62 11.39 0.66
C CYS A 113 -16.51 12.40 1.80
N ASN A 114 -15.69 13.46 1.61
CA ASN A 114 -15.49 14.47 2.64
C ASN A 114 -16.77 15.28 2.91
N ALA A 115 -17.56 15.61 1.87
CA ALA A 115 -18.84 16.26 2.04
C ALA A 115 -19.84 15.42 2.85
N LEU A 116 -19.87 14.10 2.63
CA LEU A 116 -20.70 13.19 3.41
C LEU A 116 -20.21 13.01 4.85
N ALA A 117 -18.91 12.99 5.07
CA ALA A 117 -18.33 12.96 6.42
C ALA A 117 -18.71 14.23 7.20
N ASP A 118 -18.65 15.41 6.56
CA ASP A 118 -19.01 16.71 7.15
C ASP A 118 -20.46 16.76 7.60
N GLU A 119 -21.41 16.13 6.87
CA GLU A 119 -22.82 15.98 7.32
C GLU A 119 -22.95 15.25 8.68
N HIS A 120 -21.92 14.50 9.06
CA HIS A 120 -21.87 13.75 10.32
C HIS A 120 -20.86 14.33 11.34
N GLY A 121 -20.38 15.56 11.13
CA GLY A 121 -19.40 16.21 12.01
C GLY A 121 -18.00 15.57 11.93
N ALA A 122 -17.65 15.00 10.77
CA ALA A 122 -16.35 14.39 10.56
C ALA A 122 -15.69 14.87 9.27
N ARG A 123 -14.39 14.59 9.12
CA ARG A 123 -13.58 14.93 7.94
C ARG A 123 -12.71 13.74 7.55
N LEU A 124 -12.26 13.69 6.29
CA LEU A 124 -11.29 12.69 5.85
C LEU A 124 -9.86 13.18 6.05
N ALA A 125 -8.98 12.28 6.49
CA ALA A 125 -7.54 12.51 6.56
C ALA A 125 -6.78 11.49 5.72
N MET A 126 -5.87 12.00 4.86
CA MET A 126 -4.86 11.22 4.15
C MET A 126 -3.56 11.25 4.93
N ILE A 127 -3.33 10.29 5.79
CA ILE A 127 -2.14 10.22 6.65
C ILE A 127 -1.86 8.76 7.00
N GLY A 128 -0.61 8.34 6.93
CA GLY A 128 -0.26 6.92 7.10
C GLY A 128 -0.63 6.33 8.46
N ILE A 129 -0.48 7.11 9.55
CA ILE A 129 -0.98 6.83 10.90
C ILE A 129 -1.55 8.14 11.44
N LEU A 130 -2.76 8.11 11.95
CA LEU A 130 -3.38 9.30 12.56
C LEU A 130 -2.69 9.62 13.90
N PRO A 131 -2.16 10.85 14.12
CA PRO A 131 -1.40 11.15 15.34
C PRO A 131 -2.19 11.00 16.64
N THR A 132 -3.50 11.22 16.57
CA THR A 132 -4.44 11.10 17.71
C THR A 132 -4.95 9.69 17.98
N VAL A 133 -4.62 8.70 17.12
CA VAL A 133 -5.03 7.32 17.39
C VAL A 133 -4.40 6.83 18.69
N THR A 134 -5.19 6.13 19.50
CA THR A 134 -4.75 5.46 20.73
C THR A 134 -5.08 3.98 20.66
N GLU A 135 -4.50 3.18 21.56
CA GLU A 135 -4.80 1.75 21.64
C GLU A 135 -6.30 1.50 21.90
N ASP A 136 -6.94 2.37 22.68
CA ASP A 136 -8.38 2.26 23.01
C ASP A 136 -9.29 2.40 21.77
N HIS A 137 -8.83 3.04 20.68
CA HIS A 137 -9.58 3.09 19.43
C HIS A 137 -9.51 1.78 18.64
N LEU A 138 -8.44 0.99 18.83
CA LEU A 138 -8.16 -0.22 18.07
C LEU A 138 -8.73 -1.45 18.78
N ASN A 139 -10.03 -1.59 18.75
CA ASN A 139 -10.77 -2.64 19.43
C ASN A 139 -11.89 -3.22 18.54
N PRO A 140 -12.39 -4.44 18.81
CA PRO A 140 -13.40 -5.11 17.99
C PRO A 140 -14.75 -4.36 17.85
N GLN A 141 -15.10 -3.42 18.75
CA GLN A 141 -16.31 -2.62 18.63
C GLN A 141 -16.23 -1.65 17.42
N ASN A 142 -15.01 -1.23 17.11
CA ASN A 142 -14.71 -0.38 15.96
C ASN A 142 -14.42 -1.16 14.67
N MET A 143 -14.49 -2.49 14.70
CA MET A 143 -14.37 -3.32 13.48
C MET A 143 -15.60 -3.12 12.58
N SER A 144 -15.39 -2.96 11.29
CA SER A 144 -16.46 -2.95 10.29
C SER A 144 -17.25 -4.26 10.31
N PRO A 145 -18.60 -4.24 10.17
CA PRO A 145 -19.45 -5.40 10.42
C PRO A 145 -19.42 -6.44 9.29
N LEU A 146 -18.27 -6.66 8.67
CA LEU A 146 -18.08 -7.66 7.64
C LEU A 146 -17.60 -8.98 8.24
N LYS A 147 -18.22 -10.08 7.82
CA LYS A 147 -17.89 -11.43 8.33
C LYS A 147 -16.45 -11.83 8.04
N ARG A 148 -15.90 -11.36 6.91
CA ARG A 148 -14.49 -11.61 6.53
C ARG A 148 -13.50 -11.09 7.57
N TYR A 149 -13.77 -9.95 8.20
CA TYR A 149 -12.86 -9.36 9.21
C TYR A 149 -12.88 -10.14 10.51
N LYS A 150 -14.06 -10.58 10.97
CA LYS A 150 -14.17 -11.47 12.12
C LYS A 150 -13.49 -12.81 11.88
N ALA A 151 -13.68 -13.38 10.69
CA ALA A 151 -13.03 -14.63 10.32
C ALA A 151 -11.50 -14.47 10.26
N LEU A 152 -11.01 -13.36 9.73
CA LEU A 152 -9.59 -13.04 9.67
C LEU A 152 -8.98 -12.96 11.08
N ASP A 153 -9.62 -12.21 11.97
CA ASP A 153 -9.19 -12.07 13.37
C ASP A 153 -9.12 -13.43 14.09
N GLU A 154 -10.19 -14.22 14.01
CA GLU A 154 -10.26 -15.55 14.62
C GLU A 154 -9.16 -16.50 14.06
N GLN A 155 -8.91 -16.48 12.75
CA GLN A 155 -7.92 -17.36 12.13
C GLN A 155 -6.47 -16.93 12.46
N LEU A 156 -6.19 -15.62 12.45
CA LEU A 156 -4.88 -15.09 12.83
C LEU A 156 -4.59 -15.42 14.31
N PHE A 157 -5.57 -15.28 15.20
CA PHE A 157 -5.43 -15.63 16.61
C PHE A 157 -5.16 -17.15 16.80
N LYS A 158 -5.89 -18.01 16.06
CA LYS A 158 -5.63 -19.46 16.07
C LYS A 158 -4.23 -19.81 15.56
N LEU A 159 -3.77 -19.19 14.46
CA LEU A 159 -2.43 -19.42 13.92
C LEU A 159 -1.32 -18.98 14.89
N ARG A 160 -1.57 -17.98 15.72
CA ARG A 160 -0.67 -17.58 16.82
C ARG A 160 -0.72 -18.54 18.02
N GLY A 161 -1.51 -19.61 17.96
CA GLY A 161 -1.71 -20.54 19.07
C GLY A 161 -2.45 -19.92 20.25
N GLY A 162 -3.37 -18.98 20.00
CA GLY A 162 -4.16 -18.27 21.01
C GLY A 162 -3.35 -17.24 21.81
N LYS A 163 -2.21 -16.78 21.31
CA LYS A 163 -1.36 -15.80 21.98
C LYS A 163 -1.62 -14.40 21.44
N PRO A 164 -1.60 -13.36 22.29
CA PRO A 164 -1.66 -11.98 21.83
C PRO A 164 -0.41 -11.60 21.03
N LEU A 165 -0.50 -10.49 20.31
CA LEU A 165 0.62 -9.86 19.63
C LEU A 165 1.53 -9.17 20.64
N SER A 166 2.83 -9.35 20.52
CA SER A 166 3.83 -8.55 21.22
C SER A 166 4.44 -7.59 20.22
N MET A 167 4.19 -6.31 20.39
CA MET A 167 4.67 -5.24 19.56
C MET A 167 5.93 -4.63 20.17
N ASP A 168 6.95 -4.40 19.36
CA ASP A 168 8.17 -3.71 19.78
C ASP A 168 8.76 -2.95 18.58
N ILE A 169 8.65 -1.64 18.61
CA ILE A 169 9.19 -0.76 17.56
C ILE A 169 10.18 0.20 18.20
N GLU A 170 11.44 0.06 17.80
CA GLU A 170 12.51 0.96 18.18
C GLU A 170 12.82 1.92 17.04
N GLY A 171 12.59 3.22 17.29
CA GLY A 171 12.81 4.31 16.36
C GLY A 171 13.64 5.43 17.02
N ARG A 172 13.16 6.69 16.92
CA ARG A 172 13.71 7.80 17.73
C ARG A 172 13.42 7.61 19.21
N GLU A 173 12.25 7.08 19.49
CA GLU A 173 11.84 6.55 20.78
C GLU A 173 11.53 5.06 20.65
N ARG A 174 11.07 4.40 21.70
CA ARG A 174 10.67 2.99 21.68
C ARG A 174 9.26 2.84 22.19
N LEU A 175 8.45 2.06 21.45
CA LEU A 175 7.11 1.67 21.84
C LEU A 175 7.02 0.15 21.93
N SER A 176 6.64 -0.36 23.11
CA SER A 176 6.42 -1.80 23.34
C SER A 176 5.11 -1.99 24.08
N PHE A 177 4.23 -2.83 23.54
CA PHE A 177 2.91 -3.15 24.12
C PHE A 177 2.42 -4.51 23.64
N VAL A 178 1.31 -4.97 24.21
CA VAL A 178 0.67 -6.24 23.84
C VAL A 178 -0.73 -5.93 23.33
N HIS A 179 -1.11 -6.49 22.18
CA HIS A 179 -2.41 -6.31 21.56
C HIS A 179 -3.07 -7.66 21.26
N GLU A 180 -4.39 -7.79 21.38
CA GLU A 180 -5.05 -9.09 21.34
C GLU A 180 -5.60 -9.47 19.98
N ASP A 181 -6.10 -8.50 19.21
CA ASP A 181 -6.85 -8.68 17.97
C ASP A 181 -6.16 -8.11 16.72
N VAL A 182 -6.85 -8.17 15.58
CA VAL A 182 -6.33 -7.71 14.28
C VAL A 182 -6.47 -6.19 14.07
N MET A 183 -7.19 -5.49 14.98
CA MET A 183 -7.52 -4.07 14.80
C MET A 183 -6.31 -3.14 14.74
N LEU A 184 -5.16 -3.60 15.24
CA LEU A 184 -3.91 -2.86 15.13
C LEU A 184 -3.48 -2.57 13.68
N GLU A 185 -3.84 -3.45 12.74
CA GLU A 185 -3.62 -3.26 11.31
C GLU A 185 -4.32 -2.00 10.79
N SER A 186 -5.54 -1.72 11.28
CA SER A 186 -6.34 -0.56 10.86
C SER A 186 -5.75 0.81 11.27
N ALA A 187 -4.73 0.81 12.12
CA ALA A 187 -3.96 2.03 12.39
C ALA A 187 -3.07 2.47 11.21
N THR A 188 -2.97 1.64 10.17
CA THR A 188 -2.16 1.92 8.98
C THR A 188 -3.04 2.19 7.77
N THR A 189 -2.77 3.27 7.04
CA THR A 189 -3.43 3.61 5.78
C THR A 189 -2.42 3.87 4.68
N SER A 190 -2.75 3.46 3.47
CA SER A 190 -1.84 3.47 2.33
C SER A 190 -2.44 4.12 1.08
N PHE A 191 -1.56 4.49 0.17
CA PHE A 191 -1.85 4.80 -1.21
C PHE A 191 -1.21 3.73 -2.09
N GLN A 192 -1.99 2.73 -2.50
CA GLN A 192 -1.51 1.59 -3.26
C GLN A 192 -1.52 1.93 -4.75
N ILE A 193 -0.36 1.83 -5.40
CA ILE A 193 -0.21 2.12 -6.82
C ILE A 193 -0.27 0.82 -7.60
N HIS A 194 -1.21 0.72 -8.53
CA HIS A 194 -1.42 -0.45 -9.37
C HIS A 194 -0.85 -0.25 -10.76
N LEU A 195 -0.09 -1.21 -11.24
CA LEU A 195 0.45 -1.22 -12.59
C LEU A 195 0.12 -2.56 -13.27
N LYS A 196 -0.67 -2.52 -14.34
CA LYS A 196 -0.89 -3.66 -15.22
C LYS A 196 0.36 -3.90 -16.06
N VAL A 197 0.79 -5.15 -16.16
CA VAL A 197 2.02 -5.54 -16.83
C VAL A 197 1.81 -6.74 -17.74
N ASP A 198 2.59 -6.82 -18.82
CA ASP A 198 2.66 -8.01 -19.66
C ASP A 198 3.35 -9.15 -18.91
N VAL A 199 2.88 -10.39 -19.14
CA VAL A 199 3.39 -11.59 -18.45
C VAL A 199 4.87 -11.82 -18.74
N ASP A 200 5.30 -11.63 -19.98
CA ASP A 200 6.70 -11.81 -20.41
C ASP A 200 7.66 -10.79 -19.79
N LYS A 201 7.15 -9.68 -19.26
CA LYS A 201 7.92 -8.63 -18.56
C LYS A 201 7.68 -8.60 -17.05
N ALA A 202 6.78 -9.44 -16.54
CA ALA A 202 6.32 -9.35 -15.15
C ALA A 202 7.45 -9.50 -14.11
N VAL A 203 8.43 -10.36 -14.36
CA VAL A 203 9.61 -10.52 -13.50
C VAL A 203 10.40 -9.21 -13.41
N ARG A 204 10.64 -8.56 -14.55
CA ARG A 204 11.39 -7.29 -14.64
C ARG A 204 10.67 -6.18 -13.88
N PHE A 205 9.36 -6.01 -14.10
CA PHE A 205 8.57 -5.00 -13.40
C PHE A 205 8.48 -5.27 -11.90
N TYR A 206 8.33 -6.54 -11.52
CA TYR A 206 8.27 -6.90 -10.09
C TYR A 206 9.58 -6.61 -9.36
N ASN A 207 10.72 -7.00 -9.96
CA ASN A 207 12.03 -6.73 -9.38
C ASN A 207 12.36 -5.23 -9.36
N ALA A 208 12.00 -4.49 -10.42
CA ALA A 208 12.11 -3.03 -10.44
C ALA A 208 11.25 -2.37 -9.35
N ALA A 209 10.02 -2.84 -9.11
CA ALA A 209 9.18 -2.36 -8.02
C ALA A 209 9.81 -2.59 -6.63
N LYS A 210 10.50 -3.73 -6.45
CA LYS A 210 11.27 -3.97 -5.21
C LYS A 210 12.43 -2.99 -5.04
N LEU A 211 13.20 -2.74 -6.09
CA LEU A 211 14.31 -1.78 -6.05
C LEU A 211 13.80 -0.38 -5.69
N LEU A 212 12.65 0.02 -6.24
CA LEU A 212 12.04 1.32 -5.99
C LEU A 212 11.36 1.43 -4.62
N SER A 213 11.20 0.34 -3.88
CA SER A 213 10.51 0.40 -2.58
C SER A 213 11.20 1.35 -1.59
N ALA A 214 12.53 1.40 -1.55
CA ALA A 214 13.27 2.32 -0.69
C ALA A 214 13.10 3.80 -1.09
N PRO A 215 13.33 4.21 -2.35
CA PRO A 215 13.05 5.57 -2.79
C PRO A 215 11.60 6.01 -2.55
N MET A 216 10.64 5.12 -2.84
CA MET A 216 9.21 5.43 -2.70
C MET A 216 8.81 5.67 -1.24
N VAL A 217 9.26 4.82 -0.31
CA VAL A 217 9.01 5.01 1.13
C VAL A 217 9.61 6.32 1.63
N ALA A 218 10.86 6.62 1.25
CA ALA A 218 11.53 7.84 1.72
C ALA A 218 10.85 9.11 1.21
N LEU A 219 10.48 9.14 -0.08
CA LEU A 219 9.80 10.28 -0.70
C LEU A 219 8.42 10.55 -0.11
N SER A 220 7.71 9.51 0.29
CA SER A 220 6.32 9.59 0.71
C SER A 220 6.10 9.51 2.22
N ALA A 221 7.14 9.31 3.04
CA ALA A 221 7.02 9.09 4.48
C ALA A 221 6.04 10.05 5.18
N ASN A 222 5.04 9.51 5.88
CA ASN A 222 3.92 10.27 6.44
C ASN A 222 3.31 9.62 7.70
N SER A 223 4.10 8.88 8.48
CA SER A 223 3.60 8.21 9.69
C SER A 223 4.64 8.18 10.82
N PRO A 224 5.13 9.34 11.33
CA PRO A 224 6.20 9.35 12.32
C PRO A 224 5.73 9.00 13.73
N TYR A 225 4.43 9.15 14.03
CA TYR A 225 3.87 8.96 15.36
C TYR A 225 2.91 7.76 15.42
N LEU A 226 3.03 6.97 16.49
CA LEU A 226 2.04 5.98 16.90
C LEU A 226 1.82 6.13 18.41
N PHE A 227 0.56 6.32 18.84
CA PHE A 227 0.17 6.55 20.23
C PHE A 227 0.97 7.70 20.88
N GLY A 228 1.26 8.75 20.09
CA GLY A 228 2.04 9.91 20.52
C GLY A 228 3.55 9.67 20.65
N VAL A 229 4.07 8.47 20.34
CA VAL A 229 5.51 8.13 20.40
C VAL A 229 6.17 8.39 19.04
N ASP A 230 7.31 9.08 19.01
CA ASP A 230 8.09 9.39 17.79
C ASP A 230 8.97 8.21 17.40
N LEU A 231 8.63 7.53 16.30
CA LEU A 231 9.27 6.29 15.88
C LEU A 231 10.04 6.44 14.55
N TRP A 232 9.63 5.71 13.52
CA TRP A 232 10.25 5.77 12.18
C TRP A 232 9.66 6.93 11.37
N ASP A 233 10.29 7.34 10.28
CA ASP A 233 9.66 8.29 9.34
C ASP A 233 8.42 7.69 8.71
N GLU A 234 8.44 6.35 8.49
CA GLU A 234 7.31 5.56 8.03
C GLU A 234 7.06 4.39 8.98
N THR A 235 6.48 4.68 10.15
CA THR A 235 6.15 3.70 11.21
C THR A 235 5.13 2.65 10.75
N ARG A 236 4.33 2.96 9.73
CA ARG A 236 3.40 2.02 9.12
C ARG A 236 4.07 0.71 8.69
N ILE A 237 5.33 0.77 8.24
CA ILE A 237 6.07 -0.42 7.79
C ILE A 237 6.27 -1.42 8.94
N PRO A 238 6.96 -1.13 10.04
CA PRO A 238 7.14 -2.09 11.12
C PRO A 238 5.83 -2.40 11.87
N LEU A 239 4.87 -1.47 11.90
CA LEU A 239 3.57 -1.68 12.53
C LEU A 239 2.78 -2.76 11.80
N PHE A 240 2.59 -2.65 10.48
CA PHE A 240 1.80 -3.59 9.71
C PHE A 240 2.45 -4.99 9.67
N GLU A 241 3.78 -5.07 9.56
CA GLU A 241 4.48 -6.36 9.61
C GLU A 241 4.25 -7.11 10.93
N GLN A 242 4.16 -6.38 12.05
CA GLN A 242 3.93 -6.98 13.36
C GLN A 242 2.44 -7.21 13.65
N ALA A 243 1.53 -6.35 13.18
CA ALA A 243 0.10 -6.41 13.47
C ALA A 243 -0.57 -7.72 13.01
N VAL A 244 -0.10 -8.31 11.92
CA VAL A 244 -0.64 -9.57 11.37
C VAL A 244 0.38 -10.73 11.44
N TYR A 245 1.34 -10.63 12.36
CA TYR A 245 2.36 -11.67 12.57
C TYR A 245 1.74 -12.96 13.12
N VAL A 246 2.04 -14.10 12.50
CA VAL A 246 1.44 -15.40 12.82
C VAL A 246 2.47 -16.50 13.12
N GLY A 247 3.77 -16.23 13.10
CA GLY A 247 4.74 -17.31 13.26
C GLY A 247 6.20 -16.86 13.24
N GLN A 248 7.10 -17.83 13.42
CA GLN A 248 8.52 -17.59 13.66
C GLN A 248 9.39 -17.55 12.40
N SER A 249 8.81 -17.83 11.21
CA SER A 249 9.58 -17.93 9.96
C SER A 249 9.35 -16.73 9.05
N GLU A 250 10.44 -16.13 8.56
CA GLU A 250 10.39 -15.10 7.50
C GLU A 250 9.67 -15.59 6.23
N LEU A 251 9.69 -16.91 5.97
CA LEU A 251 9.05 -17.52 4.80
C LEU A 251 7.52 -17.53 4.90
N THR A 252 6.96 -17.34 6.09
CA THR A 252 5.52 -17.37 6.36
C THR A 252 4.96 -16.04 6.85
N LYS A 253 5.79 -15.00 6.91
CA LYS A 253 5.32 -13.63 7.21
C LYS A 253 4.36 -13.15 6.14
N ARG A 254 3.16 -12.75 6.54
CA ARG A 254 2.11 -12.31 5.62
C ARG A 254 2.35 -10.91 5.07
N VAL A 255 2.85 -10.00 5.90
CA VAL A 255 3.38 -8.71 5.46
C VAL A 255 4.89 -8.83 5.38
N THR A 256 5.45 -8.64 4.20
CA THR A 256 6.88 -8.91 3.98
C THR A 256 7.40 -8.23 2.73
N PHE A 257 8.67 -7.85 2.78
CA PHE A 257 9.43 -7.45 1.58
C PHE A 257 9.68 -8.65 0.66
N GLY A 258 9.58 -9.89 1.18
CA GLY A 258 9.86 -11.14 0.50
C GLY A 258 11.22 -11.70 0.92
N VAL A 259 11.71 -12.72 0.19
CA VAL A 259 12.94 -13.45 0.54
C VAL A 259 14.01 -13.44 -0.56
N ARG A 260 13.64 -13.04 -1.78
CA ARG A 260 14.53 -12.93 -2.94
C ARG A 260 13.90 -12.13 -4.08
N TYR A 261 14.66 -11.82 -5.10
CA TYR A 261 14.13 -11.41 -6.40
C TYR A 261 13.49 -12.60 -7.11
N LEU A 262 12.60 -12.32 -8.05
CA LEU A 262 12.10 -13.32 -8.99
C LEU A 262 13.20 -13.63 -10.03
N GLU A 263 13.29 -14.91 -10.42
CA GLU A 263 14.28 -15.37 -11.38
C GLU A 263 13.69 -15.70 -12.75
N HIS A 264 12.56 -16.38 -12.77
CA HIS A 264 12.03 -16.96 -14.00
C HIS A 264 10.60 -16.56 -14.32
N SER A 265 9.74 -16.48 -13.32
CA SER A 265 8.31 -16.27 -13.50
C SER A 265 7.65 -15.61 -12.30
N ILE A 266 6.63 -14.80 -12.57
CA ILE A 266 5.73 -14.29 -11.52
C ILE A 266 5.00 -15.44 -10.80
N MET A 267 4.92 -16.61 -11.42
CA MET A 267 4.32 -17.81 -10.84
C MET A 267 5.00 -18.26 -9.55
N GLU A 268 6.29 -17.99 -9.38
CA GLU A 268 7.05 -18.29 -8.16
C GLU A 268 6.37 -17.75 -6.89
N LEU A 269 5.66 -16.62 -7.00
CA LEU A 269 4.94 -16.03 -5.86
C LEU A 269 3.62 -16.75 -5.58
N PHE A 270 2.88 -17.16 -6.60
CA PHE A 270 1.62 -17.87 -6.43
C PHE A 270 1.85 -19.30 -5.93
N GLU A 271 2.89 -19.97 -6.43
CA GLU A 271 3.33 -21.29 -5.93
C GLU A 271 3.77 -21.18 -4.47
N ALA A 272 4.63 -20.21 -4.13
CA ALA A 272 5.03 -19.98 -2.76
C ALA A 272 3.83 -19.65 -1.83
N ASN A 273 2.82 -18.94 -2.33
CA ASN A 273 1.60 -18.69 -1.57
C ASN A 273 0.85 -19.99 -1.27
N CYS A 274 0.65 -20.82 -2.28
CA CYS A 274 -0.05 -22.09 -2.14
C CYS A 274 0.68 -23.09 -1.23
N GLU A 275 2.02 -23.12 -1.29
CA GLU A 275 2.83 -24.10 -0.57
C GLU A 275 3.12 -23.71 0.89
N ARG A 276 3.32 -22.43 1.17
CA ARG A 276 3.91 -21.97 2.44
C ARG A 276 2.93 -21.30 3.38
N TYR A 277 1.84 -20.72 2.85
CA TYR A 277 0.93 -19.95 3.68
C TYR A 277 -0.31 -20.76 4.03
N PRO A 278 -0.61 -20.95 5.33
CA PRO A 278 -1.88 -21.53 5.74
C PRO A 278 -3.07 -20.74 5.21
N VAL A 279 -4.12 -21.42 4.78
CA VAL A 279 -5.37 -20.80 4.37
C VAL A 279 -5.99 -20.10 5.59
N LEU A 280 -6.39 -18.83 5.44
CA LEU A 280 -7.10 -18.08 6.49
C LEU A 280 -8.61 -18.12 6.29
N LEU A 281 -9.06 -17.95 5.05
CA LEU A 281 -10.47 -17.82 4.70
C LEU A 281 -10.85 -18.94 3.73
N PRO A 282 -11.19 -20.17 4.20
CA PRO A 282 -11.49 -21.32 3.35
C PRO A 282 -12.90 -21.26 2.80
N ARG A 283 -13.29 -20.14 2.20
CA ARG A 283 -14.59 -19.98 1.56
C ARG A 283 -14.60 -20.67 0.19
N LEU A 284 -15.42 -21.69 0.04
CA LEU A 284 -15.70 -22.28 -1.25
C LEU A 284 -16.63 -21.34 -2.04
N MET A 285 -16.24 -21.05 -3.28
CA MET A 285 -16.97 -20.20 -4.21
C MET A 285 -17.44 -21.05 -5.39
N ASP A 286 -18.70 -20.84 -5.79
CA ASP A 286 -19.30 -21.52 -6.95
C ASP A 286 -18.95 -20.76 -8.25
N GLU A 287 -17.64 -20.61 -8.47
CA GLU A 287 -17.09 -19.99 -9.67
C GLU A 287 -16.24 -21.02 -10.43
N PRO A 288 -16.19 -20.94 -11.77
CA PRO A 288 -15.28 -21.79 -12.57
C PRO A 288 -13.81 -21.59 -12.16
N GLU A 289 -12.98 -22.62 -12.32
CA GLU A 289 -11.55 -22.56 -11.98
C GLU A 289 -10.81 -21.47 -12.76
N GLU A 290 -11.27 -21.19 -13.97
CA GLU A 290 -10.77 -20.15 -14.87
C GLU A 290 -10.93 -18.72 -14.32
N ARG A 291 -11.72 -18.54 -13.26
CA ARG A 291 -11.84 -17.27 -12.54
C ARG A 291 -10.84 -17.10 -11.41
N PHE A 292 -10.10 -18.15 -11.07
CA PHE A 292 -9.08 -18.14 -10.01
C PHE A 292 -9.60 -17.58 -8.68
N ALA A 293 -10.85 -17.82 -8.34
CA ALA A 293 -11.50 -17.16 -7.21
C ALA A 293 -10.84 -17.52 -5.88
N HIS A 294 -10.47 -18.80 -5.68
CA HIS A 294 -9.81 -19.29 -4.46
C HIS A 294 -8.35 -18.82 -4.39
N LEU A 295 -7.63 -18.85 -5.51
CA LEU A 295 -6.28 -18.33 -5.63
C LEU A 295 -6.26 -16.81 -5.32
N ARG A 296 -7.17 -16.04 -5.87
CA ARG A 296 -7.29 -14.59 -5.62
C ARG A 296 -7.63 -14.29 -4.17
N LEU A 297 -8.55 -15.03 -3.55
CA LEU A 297 -8.90 -14.89 -2.15
C LEU A 297 -7.70 -15.21 -1.25
N HIS A 298 -7.01 -16.32 -1.50
CA HIS A 298 -5.82 -16.70 -0.74
C HIS A 298 -4.70 -15.67 -0.86
N ASN A 299 -4.39 -15.22 -2.09
CA ASN A 299 -3.42 -14.16 -2.35
C ASN A 299 -3.80 -12.84 -1.66
N GLY A 300 -5.09 -12.55 -1.56
CA GLY A 300 -5.64 -11.38 -0.85
C GLY A 300 -5.33 -11.37 0.66
N THR A 301 -4.98 -12.52 1.26
CA THR A 301 -4.60 -12.65 2.67
C THR A 301 -3.08 -12.65 2.90
N ILE A 302 -2.29 -12.34 1.89
CA ILE A 302 -0.82 -12.28 1.94
C ILE A 302 -0.40 -10.90 1.42
N TRP A 303 -0.04 -10.01 2.34
CA TRP A 303 0.17 -8.58 2.09
C TRP A 303 1.66 -8.28 1.85
N ARG A 304 2.22 -8.79 0.73
CA ARG A 304 3.57 -8.37 0.32
C ARG A 304 3.60 -6.88 0.01
N TRP A 305 4.69 -6.19 0.31
CA TRP A 305 4.88 -4.77 -0.04
C TRP A 305 4.81 -4.51 -1.55
N ASN A 306 5.16 -5.51 -2.36
CA ASN A 306 4.85 -5.57 -3.78
C ASN A 306 4.07 -6.87 -4.02
N ARG A 307 2.80 -6.79 -4.38
CA ARG A 307 1.90 -7.92 -4.51
C ARG A 307 1.51 -8.16 -5.97
N PRO A 308 1.72 -9.36 -6.53
CA PRO A 308 1.17 -9.68 -7.84
C PRO A 308 -0.33 -9.99 -7.70
N LEU A 309 -1.12 -9.50 -8.64
CA LEU A 309 -2.56 -9.73 -8.67
C LEU A 309 -2.98 -10.24 -10.04
N VAL A 310 -3.81 -11.28 -10.06
CA VAL A 310 -4.56 -11.70 -11.25
C VAL A 310 -5.95 -11.08 -11.19
N GLY A 311 -6.34 -10.41 -12.25
CA GLY A 311 -7.65 -9.80 -12.40
C GLY A 311 -8.28 -10.12 -13.73
N PHE A 312 -9.52 -9.67 -13.89
CA PHE A 312 -10.28 -9.75 -15.13
C PHE A 312 -10.90 -8.38 -15.41
N ASN A 313 -10.92 -7.98 -16.67
CA ASN A 313 -11.69 -6.81 -17.06
C ASN A 313 -13.18 -7.13 -17.19
N ASP A 314 -14.01 -6.13 -17.50
CA ASP A 314 -15.47 -6.30 -17.65
C ASP A 314 -15.87 -7.29 -18.76
N GLN A 315 -14.98 -7.57 -19.71
CA GLN A 315 -15.17 -8.54 -20.77
C GLN A 315 -14.70 -9.95 -20.39
N GLY A 316 -14.20 -10.12 -19.16
CA GLY A 316 -13.66 -11.38 -18.65
C GLY A 316 -12.26 -11.73 -19.15
N VAL A 317 -11.54 -10.77 -19.74
CA VAL A 317 -10.16 -10.97 -20.21
C VAL A 317 -9.20 -10.90 -19.02
N PRO A 318 -8.33 -11.92 -18.81
CA PRO A 318 -7.40 -11.93 -17.71
C PRO A 318 -6.30 -10.88 -17.87
N HIS A 319 -5.83 -10.35 -16.76
CA HIS A 319 -4.68 -9.48 -16.73
C HIS A 319 -3.86 -9.68 -15.45
N LEU A 320 -2.58 -9.39 -15.54
CA LEU A 320 -1.64 -9.37 -14.42
C LEU A 320 -1.34 -7.92 -14.03
N ARG A 321 -1.32 -7.62 -12.73
CA ARG A 321 -0.89 -6.32 -12.23
C ARG A 321 -0.01 -6.46 -11.00
N ILE A 322 0.85 -5.48 -10.78
CA ILE A 322 1.66 -5.34 -9.57
C ILE A 322 1.03 -4.21 -8.74
N GLU A 323 0.78 -4.51 -7.50
CA GLU A 323 0.29 -3.58 -6.49
C GLU A 323 1.48 -3.17 -5.60
N HIS A 324 1.86 -1.91 -5.68
CA HIS A 324 2.95 -1.31 -4.91
C HIS A 324 2.36 -0.65 -3.65
N ARG A 325 2.55 -1.27 -2.47
CA ARG A 325 1.85 -0.96 -1.21
C ARG A 325 2.70 -0.16 -0.22
N VAL A 326 3.93 0.18 -0.58
CA VAL A 326 4.88 0.81 0.35
C VAL A 326 4.56 2.26 0.68
N VAL A 327 3.78 2.94 -0.19
CA VAL A 327 3.46 4.36 -0.08
C VAL A 327 2.32 4.55 0.94
N PRO A 328 2.50 5.38 2.00
CA PRO A 328 1.40 5.75 2.88
C PRO A 328 0.35 6.58 2.17
N ALA A 329 -0.82 6.73 2.76
CA ALA A 329 -1.76 7.77 2.36
C ALA A 329 -1.01 9.11 2.39
N GLY A 330 -0.88 9.75 1.24
CA GLY A 330 -0.04 10.93 1.05
C GLY A 330 -0.70 12.19 1.56
N PRO A 331 0.01 13.26 1.92
CA PRO A 331 -0.65 14.38 2.58
C PRO A 331 -1.80 15.01 1.79
N THR A 332 -1.69 15.07 0.47
CA THR A 332 -2.73 15.58 -0.43
C THR A 332 -2.89 14.70 -1.66
N VAL A 333 -3.96 14.91 -2.43
CA VAL A 333 -4.15 14.22 -3.73
C VAL A 333 -2.99 14.51 -4.67
N ASP A 334 -2.49 15.74 -4.69
CA ASP A 334 -1.39 16.11 -5.57
C ASP A 334 -0.07 15.43 -5.13
N ASP A 335 0.16 15.22 -3.82
CA ASP A 335 1.29 14.43 -3.32
C ASP A 335 1.17 12.95 -3.71
N CYS A 336 -0.02 12.36 -3.61
CA CYS A 336 -0.29 10.99 -4.04
C CYS A 336 0.02 10.81 -5.54
N MET A 337 -0.48 11.71 -6.38
CA MET A 337 -0.25 11.62 -7.83
C MET A 337 1.19 11.88 -8.21
N ALA A 338 1.90 12.76 -7.51
CA ALA A 338 3.34 12.95 -7.70
C ALA A 338 4.14 11.68 -7.38
N ASN A 339 3.76 10.97 -6.29
CA ASN A 339 4.34 9.67 -5.95
C ASN A 339 4.05 8.62 -7.03
N ALA A 340 2.81 8.57 -7.55
CA ALA A 340 2.44 7.65 -8.63
C ALA A 340 3.19 7.96 -9.92
N ALA A 341 3.34 9.23 -10.31
CA ALA A 341 4.10 9.64 -11.49
C ALA A 341 5.57 9.21 -11.40
N PHE A 342 6.21 9.47 -10.27
CA PHE A 342 7.59 9.03 -10.03
C PHE A 342 7.71 7.51 -10.15
N TYR A 343 6.80 6.75 -9.49
CA TYR A 343 6.81 5.29 -9.56
C TYR A 343 6.61 4.78 -10.98
N PHE A 344 5.56 5.22 -11.70
CA PHE A 344 5.28 4.76 -13.06
C PHE A 344 6.46 5.00 -14.00
N GLY A 345 7.05 6.19 -13.95
CA GLY A 345 8.21 6.50 -14.78
C GLY A 345 9.43 5.65 -14.41
N ALA A 346 9.82 5.64 -13.15
CA ALA A 346 11.03 4.96 -12.70
C ALA A 346 10.94 3.44 -12.87
N VAL A 347 9.78 2.82 -12.60
CA VAL A 347 9.60 1.37 -12.75
C VAL A 347 9.67 0.95 -14.22
N HIS A 348 9.12 1.75 -15.15
CA HIS A 348 9.21 1.48 -16.58
C HIS A 348 10.62 1.60 -17.09
N ALA A 349 11.35 2.63 -16.70
CA ALA A 349 12.73 2.80 -17.10
C ALA A 349 13.64 1.68 -16.59
N LEU A 350 13.52 1.29 -15.31
CA LEU A 350 14.26 0.17 -14.73
C LEU A 350 13.92 -1.15 -15.41
N ALA A 351 12.64 -1.44 -15.64
CA ALA A 351 12.21 -2.67 -16.29
C ALA A 351 12.64 -2.77 -17.75
N ALA A 352 12.88 -1.63 -18.42
CA ALA A 352 13.33 -1.55 -19.79
C ALA A 352 14.85 -1.62 -19.98
N MET A 353 15.65 -1.56 -18.91
CA MET A 353 17.11 -1.69 -18.99
C MET A 353 17.49 -3.01 -19.67
N GLU A 354 18.46 -2.98 -20.56
CA GLU A 354 18.95 -4.18 -21.25
C GLU A 354 19.56 -5.15 -20.23
N ASP A 355 20.42 -4.64 -19.35
CA ASP A 355 21.01 -5.39 -18.25
C ASP A 355 20.11 -5.31 -17.00
N PRO A 356 19.66 -6.45 -16.45
CA PRO A 356 18.74 -6.48 -15.32
C PRO A 356 19.28 -5.75 -14.08
N PRO A 357 18.64 -4.66 -13.61
CA PRO A 357 19.15 -3.88 -12.49
C PRO A 357 19.23 -4.69 -11.18
N GLU A 358 18.38 -5.69 -11.00
CA GLU A 358 18.43 -6.61 -9.86
C GLU A 358 19.71 -7.47 -9.80
N GLY A 359 20.44 -7.60 -10.91
CA GLY A 359 21.76 -8.24 -10.96
C GLY A 359 22.88 -7.40 -10.32
N HIS A 360 22.65 -6.10 -10.15
CA HIS A 360 23.64 -5.15 -9.64
C HIS A 360 23.44 -4.75 -8.17
N LEU A 361 22.34 -5.14 -7.55
CA LEU A 361 22.07 -4.92 -6.13
C LEU A 361 21.65 -6.23 -5.47
N PRO A 362 22.47 -6.80 -4.56
CA PRO A 362 22.05 -7.99 -3.81
C PRO A 362 20.71 -7.79 -3.13
N TYR A 363 19.88 -8.83 -3.11
CA TYR A 363 18.54 -8.75 -2.53
C TYR A 363 18.54 -8.26 -1.07
N GLU A 364 19.47 -8.76 -0.27
CA GLU A 364 19.63 -8.35 1.13
C GLU A 364 19.89 -6.86 1.25
N GLN A 365 20.67 -6.29 0.35
CA GLN A 365 20.93 -4.85 0.32
C GLN A 365 19.69 -4.04 -0.09
N ALA A 366 18.91 -4.52 -1.06
CA ALA A 366 17.63 -3.88 -1.42
C ALA A 366 16.64 -3.89 -0.24
N ARG A 367 16.58 -5.00 0.49
CA ARG A 367 15.79 -5.13 1.72
C ARG A 367 16.29 -4.16 2.80
N ASP A 368 17.57 -4.12 3.05
CA ASP A 368 18.15 -3.24 4.07
C ASP A 368 17.94 -1.77 3.71
N ASN A 369 18.07 -1.41 2.43
CA ASN A 369 17.73 -0.08 1.92
C ASN A 369 16.27 0.28 2.21
N PHE A 370 15.35 -0.66 2.00
CA PHE A 370 13.91 -0.44 2.25
C PHE A 370 13.62 -0.14 3.73
N TYR A 371 14.18 -0.93 4.65
CA TYR A 371 13.96 -0.68 6.09
C TYR A 371 14.69 0.56 6.59
N ASN A 372 15.88 0.87 6.07
CA ASN A 372 16.59 2.11 6.37
C ASN A 372 15.79 3.33 5.87
N ALA A 373 15.22 3.25 4.67
CA ALA A 373 14.35 4.28 4.11
C ALA A 373 13.09 4.49 4.96
N ALA A 374 12.45 3.42 5.42
CA ALA A 374 11.30 3.53 6.31
C ALA A 374 11.66 4.15 7.66
N ARG A 375 12.85 3.84 8.20
CA ARG A 375 13.33 4.37 9.49
C ARG A 375 13.74 5.84 9.43
N LEU A 376 14.44 6.27 8.37
CA LEU A 376 15.15 7.55 8.31
C LEU A 376 14.71 8.46 7.15
N GLY A 377 13.74 8.04 6.35
CA GLY A 377 13.23 8.81 5.21
C GLY A 377 14.35 9.16 4.21
N LEU A 378 14.35 10.39 3.74
CA LEU A 378 15.34 10.92 2.80
C LEU A 378 16.76 11.01 3.39
N HIS A 379 16.91 10.92 4.71
CA HIS A 379 18.20 10.91 5.40
C HIS A 379 18.85 9.52 5.49
N ALA A 380 18.19 8.48 4.99
CA ALA A 380 18.75 7.13 4.97
C ALA A 380 19.98 7.06 4.07
N GLU A 381 21.01 6.32 4.53
CA GLU A 381 22.11 5.93 3.67
C GLU A 381 21.80 4.57 3.02
N VAL A 382 22.00 4.48 1.72
CA VAL A 382 21.70 3.30 0.92
C VAL A 382 22.88 2.96 0.00
N GLN A 383 22.94 1.71 -0.43
CA GLN A 383 23.78 1.28 -1.54
C GLN A 383 22.91 1.14 -2.78
N TRP A 384 23.39 1.62 -3.93
CA TRP A 384 22.64 1.55 -5.18
C TRP A 384 23.32 0.65 -6.23
N LEU A 385 22.73 0.57 -7.43
CA LEU A 385 23.07 -0.39 -8.50
C LEU A 385 24.55 -0.36 -8.93
N ASP A 386 25.20 0.77 -8.84
CA ASP A 386 26.64 0.93 -9.18
C ASP A 386 27.59 0.63 -8.02
N GLY A 387 27.04 0.12 -6.91
CA GLY A 387 27.79 -0.17 -5.67
C GLY A 387 28.11 1.06 -4.81
N ARG A 388 27.77 2.29 -5.26
CA ARG A 388 27.93 3.50 -4.46
C ARG A 388 27.05 3.45 -3.22
N ARG A 389 27.59 4.01 -2.13
CA ARG A 389 26.82 4.34 -0.93
C ARG A 389 26.62 5.84 -0.86
N GLY A 390 25.43 6.26 -0.47
CA GLY A 390 25.11 7.67 -0.35
C GLY A 390 23.73 7.93 0.22
N GLY A 391 23.41 9.19 0.41
CA GLY A 391 22.11 9.64 0.93
C GLY A 391 21.00 9.34 -0.06
N LEU A 392 19.89 8.81 0.46
CA LEU A 392 18.73 8.43 -0.35
C LEU A 392 18.07 9.62 -1.03
N GLY A 393 18.10 10.83 -0.42
CA GLY A 393 17.61 12.05 -1.07
C GLY A 393 18.33 12.34 -2.39
N VAL A 394 19.66 12.23 -2.42
CA VAL A 394 20.47 12.41 -3.65
C VAL A 394 20.13 11.34 -4.68
N LEU A 395 19.99 10.09 -4.26
CA LEU A 395 19.57 9.02 -5.15
C LEU A 395 18.18 9.30 -5.76
N CYS A 396 17.23 9.80 -4.97
CA CYS A 396 15.91 10.16 -5.46
C CYS A 396 15.96 11.27 -6.53
N GLU A 397 16.86 12.25 -6.38
CA GLU A 397 17.09 13.26 -7.43
C GLU A 397 17.65 12.62 -8.71
N GLU A 398 18.66 11.75 -8.61
CA GLU A 398 19.23 11.04 -9.77
C GLU A 398 18.16 10.18 -10.47
N LEU A 399 17.34 9.46 -9.71
CA LEU A 399 16.22 8.68 -10.24
C LEU A 399 15.15 9.55 -10.90
N LEU A 400 14.86 10.72 -10.31
CA LEU A 400 13.88 11.67 -10.84
C LEU A 400 14.26 12.13 -12.24
N TYR A 401 15.49 12.63 -12.38
CA TYR A 401 15.97 13.18 -13.65
C TYR A 401 16.36 12.12 -14.67
N GLY A 402 16.96 11.02 -14.20
CA GLY A 402 17.49 9.97 -15.06
C GLY A 402 16.45 8.94 -15.51
N LEU A 403 15.60 8.46 -14.63
CA LEU A 403 14.72 7.32 -14.91
C LEU A 403 13.24 7.68 -14.90
N ALA A 404 12.75 8.42 -13.91
CA ALA A 404 11.32 8.69 -13.83
C ALA A 404 10.83 9.51 -15.02
N ARG A 405 11.56 10.55 -15.43
CA ARG A 405 11.25 11.34 -16.61
C ARG A 405 11.30 10.50 -17.88
N GLN A 406 12.39 9.77 -18.12
CA GLN A 406 12.55 8.91 -19.30
C GLN A 406 11.44 7.87 -19.42
N GLY A 407 11.06 7.23 -18.31
CA GLY A 407 10.00 6.25 -18.32
C GLY A 407 8.63 6.85 -18.65
N LEU A 408 8.30 8.03 -18.13
CA LEU A 408 7.06 8.72 -18.47
C LEU A 408 7.05 9.19 -19.94
N GLU A 409 8.17 9.69 -20.46
CA GLU A 409 8.32 10.02 -21.88
C GLU A 409 8.14 8.79 -22.77
N ALA A 410 8.73 7.64 -22.39
CA ALA A 410 8.59 6.38 -23.12
C ALA A 410 7.16 5.83 -23.10
N LEU A 411 6.38 6.13 -22.09
CA LEU A 411 4.94 5.82 -21.99
C LEU A 411 4.09 6.77 -22.85
N GLY A 412 4.65 7.87 -23.37
CA GLY A 412 3.90 8.88 -24.11
C GLY A 412 3.05 9.78 -23.22
N ILE A 413 3.45 9.98 -21.97
CA ILE A 413 2.85 11.00 -21.11
C ILE A 413 3.21 12.38 -21.63
N GLU A 414 2.25 13.31 -21.64
CA GLU A 414 2.47 14.67 -22.14
C GLU A 414 3.55 15.41 -21.34
N PRO A 415 4.44 16.19 -21.98
CA PRO A 415 5.49 16.93 -21.27
C PRO A 415 4.97 17.83 -20.15
N SER A 416 3.82 18.47 -20.33
CA SER A 416 3.17 19.31 -19.31
C SER A 416 2.77 18.51 -18.06
N GLU A 417 2.34 17.27 -18.23
CA GLU A 417 2.02 16.34 -17.14
C GLU A 417 3.29 15.92 -16.39
N ILE A 418 4.35 15.58 -17.13
CA ILE A 418 5.65 15.23 -16.55
C ILE A 418 6.18 16.39 -15.70
N GLU A 419 6.21 17.60 -16.24
CA GLU A 419 6.67 18.79 -15.51
C GLU A 419 5.83 19.08 -14.27
N ARG A 420 4.52 18.95 -14.38
CA ARG A 420 3.60 19.19 -13.27
C ARG A 420 3.88 18.23 -12.12
N TRP A 421 3.83 16.94 -12.39
CA TRP A 421 3.81 15.93 -11.33
C TRP A 421 5.21 15.63 -10.79
N LEU A 422 6.22 15.50 -11.65
CA LEU A 422 7.60 15.34 -11.20
C LEU A 422 8.14 16.64 -10.57
N GLY A 423 7.67 17.81 -10.98
CA GLY A 423 8.01 19.08 -10.34
C GLY A 423 7.58 19.16 -8.87
N ILE A 424 6.52 18.47 -8.46
CA ILE A 424 6.15 18.35 -7.03
C ILE A 424 7.20 17.51 -6.28
N VAL A 425 7.64 16.40 -6.85
CA VAL A 425 8.69 15.54 -6.27
C VAL A 425 10.00 16.32 -6.14
N GLU A 426 10.39 17.05 -7.19
CA GLU A 426 11.58 17.90 -7.19
C GLU A 426 11.57 18.93 -6.08
N ARG A 427 10.47 19.68 -5.94
CA ARG A 427 10.34 20.68 -4.87
C ARG A 427 10.32 20.06 -3.49
N ARG A 428 9.74 18.86 -3.33
CA ARG A 428 9.77 18.09 -2.08
C ARG A 428 11.20 17.66 -1.73
N LEU A 429 11.98 17.19 -2.71
CA LEU A 429 13.40 16.84 -2.51
C LEU A 429 14.23 18.08 -2.13
N ASN A 430 14.06 19.18 -2.86
CA ASN A 430 14.77 20.43 -2.61
C ASN A 430 14.49 21.02 -1.20
N SER A 431 13.24 20.90 -0.73
CA SER A 431 12.87 21.35 0.62
C SER A 431 13.21 20.33 1.71
N GLY A 432 13.39 19.05 1.35
CA GLY A 432 13.49 17.93 2.30
C GLY A 432 12.20 17.67 3.08
N GLN A 433 11.09 18.32 2.75
CA GLN A 433 9.84 18.27 3.53
C GLN A 433 8.89 17.20 3.04
N THR A 434 8.92 16.03 3.68
CA THR A 434 7.90 14.97 3.59
C THR A 434 6.81 15.21 4.65
N GLY A 435 5.73 14.42 4.61
CA GLY A 435 4.71 14.47 5.64
C GLY A 435 5.26 14.19 7.05
N ALA A 436 6.18 13.25 7.18
CA ALA A 436 6.84 12.93 8.46
C ALA A 436 7.72 14.08 8.96
N VAL A 437 8.47 14.71 8.07
CA VAL A 437 9.32 15.85 8.41
C VAL A 437 8.46 17.03 8.86
N TRP A 438 7.36 17.33 8.14
CA TRP A 438 6.44 18.40 8.52
C TRP A 438 5.80 18.15 9.90
N GLN A 439 5.30 16.93 10.15
CA GLN A 439 4.69 16.58 11.44
C GLN A 439 5.67 16.77 12.60
N ARG A 440 6.92 16.33 12.46
CA ARG A 440 7.96 16.53 13.47
C ARG A 440 8.35 18.00 13.63
N GLY A 441 8.41 18.74 12.53
CA GLY A 441 8.67 20.20 12.56
C GLY A 441 7.60 20.93 13.35
N TRP A 442 6.32 20.56 13.15
CA TRP A 442 5.21 21.13 13.89
C TRP A 442 5.32 20.83 15.40
N VAL A 443 5.58 19.55 15.76
CA VAL A 443 5.77 19.17 17.19
C VAL A 443 6.98 19.88 17.81
N ALA A 444 8.06 20.06 17.07
CA ALA A 444 9.23 20.80 17.55
C ALA A 444 8.92 22.28 17.86
N ALA A 445 8.02 22.90 17.08
CA ALA A 445 7.63 24.30 17.24
C ALA A 445 6.54 24.52 18.30
N HIS A 446 5.60 23.58 18.45
CA HIS A 446 4.39 23.78 19.28
C HIS A 446 4.31 22.84 20.49
N GLY A 447 5.24 21.88 20.63
CA GLY A 447 5.19 20.85 21.65
C GLY A 447 4.42 19.60 21.21
N ARG A 448 4.46 18.55 22.04
CA ARG A 448 3.82 17.26 21.74
C ARG A 448 2.31 17.30 22.04
N ASP A 449 1.59 18.01 21.21
CA ASP A 449 0.13 18.07 21.19
C ASP A 449 -0.37 17.36 19.92
N MET A 450 -0.74 16.08 20.05
CA MET A 450 -1.19 15.26 18.90
C MET A 450 -2.52 15.75 18.33
N ARG A 451 -3.38 16.31 19.16
CA ARG A 451 -4.64 16.91 18.69
C ARG A 451 -4.36 18.15 17.85
N GLY A 452 -3.60 19.11 18.38
CA GLY A 452 -3.22 20.32 17.65
C GLY A 452 -2.44 20.01 16.36
N LEU A 453 -1.56 18.98 16.39
CA LEU A 453 -0.89 18.48 15.20
C LEU A 453 -1.89 17.99 14.14
N THR A 454 -2.87 17.17 14.55
CA THR A 454 -3.87 16.62 13.63
C THR A 454 -4.76 17.72 13.05
N GLU A 455 -5.22 18.67 13.88
CA GLU A 455 -6.00 19.82 13.42
C GLU A 455 -5.22 20.66 12.39
N ALA A 456 -3.97 20.99 12.67
CA ALA A 456 -3.10 21.74 11.75
C ALA A 456 -2.84 20.95 10.44
N TYR A 457 -2.64 19.63 10.53
CA TYR A 457 -2.49 18.76 9.36
C TYR A 457 -3.74 18.79 8.47
N LEU A 458 -4.93 18.64 9.04
CA LEU A 458 -6.21 18.68 8.32
C LEU A 458 -6.46 20.04 7.64
N GLU A 459 -6.07 21.15 8.28
CA GLU A 459 -6.13 22.48 7.67
C GLU A 459 -5.19 22.61 6.46
N ARG A 460 -3.95 22.12 6.58
CA ARG A 460 -2.98 22.13 5.48
C ARG A 460 -3.46 21.23 4.35
N GLN A 461 -3.93 20.00 4.64
CA GLN A 461 -4.49 19.08 3.67
C GLN A 461 -5.66 19.71 2.90
N ALA A 462 -6.59 20.38 3.60
CA ALA A 462 -7.75 21.04 3.00
C ALA A 462 -7.36 22.14 2.00
N SER A 463 -6.16 22.75 2.14
CA SER A 463 -5.65 23.72 1.17
C SER A 463 -5.39 23.11 -0.20
N GLY A 464 -5.23 21.78 -0.30
CA GLY A 464 -4.87 21.03 -1.50
C GLY A 464 -3.44 21.27 -2.00
N ARG A 465 -2.65 22.11 -1.28
CA ARG A 465 -1.25 22.38 -1.64
C ARG A 465 -0.37 21.19 -1.27
N PRO A 466 0.60 20.82 -2.12
CA PRO A 466 1.55 19.77 -1.80
C PRO A 466 2.35 20.07 -0.51
N VAL A 467 2.77 19.01 0.17
CA VAL A 467 3.37 19.11 1.51
C VAL A 467 4.62 20.01 1.59
N HIS A 468 5.39 20.10 0.52
CA HIS A 468 6.58 20.96 0.47
C HIS A 468 6.25 22.47 0.56
N GLU A 469 4.99 22.86 0.36
CA GLU A 469 4.50 24.24 0.50
C GLU A 469 3.89 24.52 1.89
N TRP A 470 3.81 23.53 2.77
CA TRP A 470 3.20 23.69 4.08
C TRP A 470 4.14 24.44 5.05
N GLY A 471 3.69 25.57 5.61
CA GLY A 471 4.36 26.22 6.74
C GLY A 471 4.12 25.44 8.04
N ILE A 472 5.05 25.56 8.97
CA ILE A 472 4.92 25.05 10.34
C ILE A 472 3.96 25.92 11.12
#